data_738241a9dd2f98a639e2c0bc01169dcc
#
_entry.id   738241a9dd2f98a639e2c0bc01169dcc
#
_cell.length_a   1.000
_cell.length_b   1.000
_cell.length_c   1.000
_cell.angle_alpha   90.00
_cell.angle_beta   90.00
_cell.angle_gamma   90.00
#
_symmetry.space_group_name_H-M   'P 1'
#
loop_
_entity.id
_entity.type
_entity.pdbx_description
1 polymer ?
#
loop_
_entity_poly.entity_id
_entity_poly.type
_entity_poly.pdbx_seq_one_letter_code
_entity_poly.pdbx_strand_id
1 'polypeptide(L)'
;PQQSEVAAAEATGPQRRQGLGGKAGGSATAQTQEVALEQEAGDLAPTVGQLIMLVAPWRWIFGFFALFGRSFLLWAALRLPETLHPEDRMPINVKRIAGAFGQALSSRIGMGYTLAMTAISGALFAFINSSQQIFFDVFKSPGLFTTVFAMVAGGIALASVLNSRMVERLGSRLIAHTALFGFIGFSLLHAAIAYAGHDSLWVFAALQACKMFCFGFIAGNLGSMAMEPMGHIAGTAASAQG
;
A
#
# COMPACT_ATOMS: atom_id res chain seq x y z
N PRO A 1 -60.81 -28.68 -29.10
CA PRO A 1 -60.03 -28.69 -30.32
C PRO A 1 -58.85 -27.72 -30.22
N GLN A 2 -57.99 -27.90 -29.24
CA GLN A 2 -56.79 -27.09 -29.06
C GLN A 2 -55.67 -27.80 -28.27
N GLN A 3 -55.74 -29.13 -28.17
CA GLN A 3 -54.74 -29.92 -27.45
C GLN A 3 -53.99 -30.94 -28.33
N SER A 4 -54.11 -30.85 -29.64
CA SER A 4 -53.44 -31.79 -30.57
C SER A 4 -52.30 -31.20 -31.40
N GLU A 5 -51.97 -29.94 -31.24
CA GLU A 5 -50.87 -29.26 -31.97
C GLU A 5 -49.57 -29.08 -31.15
N VAL A 6 -49.58 -29.33 -29.86
CA VAL A 6 -48.37 -29.16 -29.00
C VAL A 6 -47.51 -30.41 -28.95
N ALA A 7 -48.02 -31.58 -29.42
CA ALA A 7 -47.30 -32.84 -29.32
C ALA A 7 -46.39 -33.21 -30.53
N ALA A 8 -46.38 -32.38 -31.60
CA ALA A 8 -45.62 -32.67 -32.83
C ALA A 8 -44.32 -31.86 -33.00
N ALA A 9 -43.94 -31.01 -32.01
CA ALA A 9 -42.72 -30.16 -32.08
C ALA A 9 -41.54 -30.69 -31.26
N GLU A 10 -41.64 -31.86 -30.63
CA GLU A 10 -40.63 -32.39 -29.72
C GLU A 10 -39.74 -33.52 -30.24
N ALA A 11 -39.75 -33.78 -31.56
CA ALA A 11 -39.01 -34.91 -32.14
C ALA A 11 -38.11 -34.51 -33.33
N THR A 12 -37.25 -33.47 -33.16
CA THR A 12 -36.10 -33.27 -34.05
C THR A 12 -34.99 -32.51 -33.32
N GLY A 13 -34.22 -33.21 -32.50
CA GLY A 13 -32.99 -32.69 -31.92
C GLY A 13 -31.85 -32.73 -32.95
N PRO A 14 -31.03 -31.71 -33.08
CA PRO A 14 -29.73 -31.86 -33.69
C PRO A 14 -28.69 -32.17 -32.62
N GLN A 15 -28.29 -33.40 -32.51
CA GLN A 15 -26.96 -33.78 -32.03
C GLN A 15 -25.90 -33.12 -32.95
N ARG A 16 -25.30 -32.05 -32.52
CA ARG A 16 -23.95 -31.63 -32.91
C ARG A 16 -23.59 -30.28 -32.27
N ARG A 17 -23.19 -30.25 -31.03
CA ARG A 17 -22.29 -29.25 -30.43
C ARG A 17 -21.67 -29.78 -29.14
N GLN A 18 -20.99 -30.91 -29.20
CA GLN A 18 -20.01 -31.26 -28.17
C GLN A 18 -18.63 -31.15 -28.83
N GLY A 19 -17.90 -30.09 -28.54
CA GLY A 19 -16.52 -30.00 -29.01
C GLY A 19 -15.81 -28.68 -28.88
N LEU A 20 -16.45 -27.62 -28.37
CA LEU A 20 -15.78 -26.29 -28.22
C LEU A 20 -15.95 -25.63 -26.84
N GLY A 21 -16.56 -26.31 -25.88
CA GLY A 21 -16.76 -25.77 -24.51
C GLY A 21 -15.66 -26.09 -23.51
N GLY A 22 -14.68 -26.90 -23.84
CA GLY A 22 -13.71 -27.44 -22.86
C GLY A 22 -12.50 -26.54 -22.56
N LYS A 23 -12.18 -25.57 -23.38
CA LYS A 23 -11.01 -24.69 -23.16
C LYS A 23 -11.35 -23.32 -22.63
N ALA A 24 -12.55 -22.81 -22.85
CA ALA A 24 -12.98 -21.51 -22.32
C ALA A 24 -13.46 -21.57 -20.87
N GLY A 25 -13.97 -22.70 -20.41
CA GLY A 25 -14.40 -22.90 -19.02
C GLY A 25 -13.25 -23.00 -18.02
N GLY A 26 -12.12 -23.58 -18.44
CA GLY A 26 -10.94 -23.70 -17.55
C GLY A 26 -10.22 -22.38 -17.26
N SER A 27 -10.22 -21.45 -18.20
CA SER A 27 -9.60 -20.15 -17.98
C SER A 27 -10.47 -19.21 -17.13
N ALA A 28 -11.78 -19.27 -17.28
CA ALA A 28 -12.71 -18.47 -16.48
C ALA A 28 -12.76 -18.93 -15.01
N THR A 29 -12.72 -20.25 -14.77
CA THR A 29 -12.66 -20.79 -13.40
C THR A 29 -11.33 -20.51 -12.72
N ALA A 30 -10.19 -20.60 -13.44
CA ALA A 30 -8.87 -20.26 -12.93
C ALA A 30 -8.78 -18.76 -12.57
N GLN A 31 -9.24 -17.87 -13.45
CA GLN A 31 -9.31 -16.43 -13.18
C GLN A 31 -10.22 -16.08 -12.00
N THR A 32 -11.38 -16.74 -11.89
CA THR A 32 -12.28 -16.53 -10.74
C THR A 32 -11.65 -17.02 -9.44
N GLN A 33 -10.87 -18.08 -9.50
CA GLN A 33 -10.17 -18.64 -8.34
C GLN A 33 -8.96 -17.78 -7.93
N GLU A 34 -8.20 -17.22 -8.88
CA GLU A 34 -7.13 -16.25 -8.62
C GLU A 34 -7.68 -14.95 -8.01
N VAL A 35 -8.75 -14.41 -8.56
CA VAL A 35 -9.42 -13.20 -8.00
C VAL A 35 -9.98 -13.49 -6.60
N ALA A 36 -10.52 -14.68 -6.36
CA ALA A 36 -11.00 -15.06 -5.04
C ALA A 36 -9.85 -15.21 -4.03
N LEU A 37 -8.71 -15.78 -4.43
CA LEU A 37 -7.51 -15.90 -3.57
C LEU A 37 -6.86 -14.55 -3.27
N GLU A 38 -6.82 -13.62 -4.24
CA GLU A 38 -6.35 -12.25 -4.02
C GLU A 38 -7.29 -11.47 -3.11
N GLN A 39 -8.58 -11.69 -3.23
CA GLN A 39 -9.60 -11.08 -2.38
C GLN A 39 -9.54 -11.65 -0.95
N GLU A 40 -9.36 -12.97 -0.80
CA GLU A 40 -9.14 -13.61 0.50
C GLU A 40 -7.84 -13.11 1.17
N ALA A 41 -6.76 -12.92 0.42
CA ALA A 41 -5.51 -12.38 0.97
C ALA A 41 -5.64 -10.90 1.41
N GLY A 42 -6.42 -10.10 0.69
CA GLY A 42 -6.72 -8.70 1.05
C GLY A 42 -7.60 -8.58 2.30
N ASP A 43 -8.43 -9.57 2.54
CA ASP A 43 -9.37 -9.59 3.65
C ASP A 43 -8.78 -10.19 4.97
N LEU A 44 -7.55 -10.71 4.94
CA LEU A 44 -6.94 -11.35 6.11
C LEU A 44 -6.77 -10.37 7.29
N ALA A 45 -6.31 -9.15 7.05
CA ALA A 45 -6.10 -8.19 8.13
C ALA A 45 -7.41 -7.69 8.77
N PRO A 46 -8.45 -7.28 7.99
CA PRO A 46 -9.78 -7.01 8.53
C PRO A 46 -10.43 -8.24 9.17
N THR A 47 -10.24 -9.43 8.57
CA THR A 47 -10.81 -10.69 9.06
C THR A 47 -10.24 -11.07 10.43
N VAL A 48 -8.92 -10.94 10.64
CA VAL A 48 -8.31 -11.15 11.96
C VAL A 48 -8.88 -10.16 12.98
N GLY A 49 -9.05 -8.90 12.61
CA GLY A 49 -9.70 -7.90 13.47
C GLY A 49 -11.13 -8.27 13.81
N GLN A 50 -11.92 -8.71 12.84
CA GLN A 50 -13.29 -9.16 13.04
C GLN A 50 -13.37 -10.42 13.92
N LEU A 51 -12.52 -11.41 13.71
CA LEU A 51 -12.43 -12.62 14.54
C LEU A 51 -12.15 -12.28 16.00
N ILE A 52 -11.24 -11.36 16.27
CA ILE A 52 -10.97 -10.89 17.62
C ILE A 52 -12.23 -10.24 18.20
N MET A 53 -12.94 -9.41 17.43
CA MET A 53 -14.15 -8.72 17.90
C MET A 53 -15.35 -9.65 18.11
N LEU A 54 -15.40 -10.83 17.49
CA LEU A 54 -16.42 -11.84 17.76
C LEU A 54 -16.28 -12.51 19.13
N VAL A 55 -15.04 -12.62 19.63
CA VAL A 55 -14.72 -13.36 20.86
C VAL A 55 -14.42 -12.42 22.03
N ALA A 56 -14.01 -11.16 21.72
CA ALA A 56 -13.52 -10.22 22.73
C ALA A 56 -13.81 -8.76 22.34
N PRO A 57 -13.90 -7.82 23.30
CA PRO A 57 -14.02 -6.40 23.02
C PRO A 57 -12.84 -5.87 22.20
N TRP A 58 -13.04 -4.77 21.45
CA TRP A 58 -12.02 -4.13 20.58
C TRP A 58 -10.66 -3.88 21.26
N ARG A 59 -10.65 -3.74 22.58
CA ARG A 59 -9.41 -3.57 23.39
C ARG A 59 -8.46 -4.76 23.26
N TRP A 60 -8.95 -5.95 22.99
CA TRP A 60 -8.13 -7.14 22.81
C TRP A 60 -7.32 -7.14 21.51
N ILE A 61 -7.68 -6.29 20.56
CA ILE A 61 -6.84 -6.04 19.36
C ILE A 61 -5.46 -5.55 19.80
N PHE A 62 -5.40 -4.63 20.76
CA PHE A 62 -4.13 -4.17 21.33
C PHE A 62 -3.41 -5.27 22.11
N GLY A 63 -4.16 -6.11 22.82
CA GLY A 63 -3.60 -7.30 23.49
C GLY A 63 -2.98 -8.27 22.49
N PHE A 64 -3.63 -8.51 21.36
CA PHE A 64 -3.10 -9.32 20.27
C PHE A 64 -1.81 -8.73 19.69
N PHE A 65 -1.78 -7.43 19.41
CA PHE A 65 -0.56 -6.76 18.93
C PHE A 65 0.56 -6.82 19.96
N ALA A 66 0.26 -6.65 21.24
CA ALA A 66 1.26 -6.77 22.30
C ALA A 66 1.82 -8.20 22.41
N LEU A 67 0.94 -9.21 22.30
CA LEU A 67 1.35 -10.62 22.29
C LEU A 67 2.21 -10.96 21.06
N PHE A 68 1.78 -10.48 19.89
CA PHE A 68 2.51 -10.66 18.63
C PHE A 68 3.89 -10.01 18.70
N GLY A 69 3.96 -8.74 19.14
CA GLY A 69 5.22 -8.01 19.33
C GLY A 69 6.14 -8.70 20.33
N ARG A 70 5.59 -9.19 21.47
CA ARG A 70 6.35 -9.96 22.45
C ARG A 70 6.88 -11.27 21.89
N SER A 71 6.08 -11.98 21.10
CA SER A 71 6.52 -13.23 20.45
C SER A 71 7.65 -12.97 19.45
N PHE A 72 7.56 -11.88 18.72
CA PHE A 72 8.60 -11.46 17.77
C PHE A 72 9.88 -11.05 18.47
N LEU A 73 9.79 -10.31 19.57
CA LEU A 73 10.94 -9.96 20.42
C LEU A 73 11.61 -11.20 21.00
N LEU A 74 10.83 -12.15 21.50
CA LEU A 74 11.35 -13.39 22.05
C LEU A 74 12.04 -14.22 20.96
N TRP A 75 11.43 -14.33 19.79
CA TRP A 75 12.03 -15.02 18.65
C TRP A 75 13.34 -14.36 18.22
N ALA A 76 13.36 -13.01 18.13
CA ALA A 76 14.56 -12.25 17.80
C ALA A 76 15.66 -12.46 18.85
N ALA A 77 15.33 -12.39 20.14
CA ALA A 77 16.28 -12.59 21.22
C ALA A 77 16.90 -14.00 21.24
N LEU A 78 16.14 -15.02 20.81
CA LEU A 78 16.62 -16.40 20.77
C LEU A 78 17.36 -16.77 19.48
N ARG A 79 17.06 -16.09 18.37
CA ARG A 79 17.53 -16.48 17.04
C ARG A 79 18.48 -15.49 16.39
N LEU A 80 18.44 -14.21 16.76
CA LEU A 80 19.36 -13.21 16.20
C LEU A 80 20.66 -13.22 16.99
N PRO A 81 21.77 -13.66 16.37
CA PRO A 81 23.07 -13.54 16.98
C PRO A 81 23.46 -12.06 17.09
N GLU A 82 24.13 -11.70 18.17
CA GLU A 82 24.73 -10.38 18.32
C GLU A 82 25.85 -10.21 17.28
N THR A 83 25.66 -9.31 16.34
CA THR A 83 26.62 -9.04 15.26
C THR A 83 27.57 -7.90 15.59
N LEU A 84 27.30 -7.12 16.65
CA LEU A 84 28.13 -6.00 17.05
C LEU A 84 29.34 -6.50 17.84
N HIS A 85 30.53 -6.26 17.30
CA HIS A 85 31.78 -6.64 17.96
C HIS A 85 31.90 -5.93 19.33
N PRO A 86 32.45 -6.59 20.38
CA PRO A 86 32.56 -5.99 21.71
C PRO A 86 33.31 -4.66 21.74
N GLU A 87 34.29 -4.48 20.85
CA GLU A 87 35.07 -3.25 20.68
C GLU A 87 34.27 -2.08 20.09
N ASP A 88 33.20 -2.36 19.32
CA ASP A 88 32.34 -1.37 18.74
C ASP A 88 31.18 -1.00 19.67
N ARG A 89 31.04 -1.70 20.80
CA ARG A 89 30.00 -1.43 21.80
C ARG A 89 30.27 -0.13 22.52
N MET A 90 29.44 0.87 22.26
CA MET A 90 29.58 2.16 22.89
C MET A 90 28.58 2.33 24.05
N PRO A 91 28.99 2.88 25.21
CA PRO A 91 28.08 3.11 26.32
C PRO A 91 26.99 4.12 25.91
N ILE A 92 25.77 3.89 26.41
CA ILE A 92 24.65 4.80 26.20
C ILE A 92 24.97 6.11 26.92
N ASN A 93 25.12 7.18 26.15
CA ASN A 93 25.40 8.52 26.69
C ASN A 93 24.40 9.51 26.08
N VAL A 94 23.59 10.13 26.95
CA VAL A 94 22.55 11.08 26.57
C VAL A 94 23.12 12.26 25.77
N LYS A 95 24.29 12.79 26.15
CA LYS A 95 24.93 13.90 25.43
C LYS A 95 25.31 13.50 24.00
N ARG A 96 25.77 12.26 23.81
CA ARG A 96 26.13 11.74 22.48
C ARG A 96 24.90 11.52 21.63
N ILE A 97 23.82 10.97 22.21
CA ILE A 97 22.55 10.81 21.53
C ILE A 97 22.01 12.18 21.12
N ALA A 98 21.95 13.16 22.02
CA ALA A 98 21.51 14.51 21.73
C ALA A 98 22.39 15.18 20.66
N GLY A 99 23.71 14.97 20.71
CA GLY A 99 24.64 15.44 19.67
C GLY A 99 24.37 14.84 18.29
N ALA A 100 24.09 13.51 18.24
CA ALA A 100 23.75 12.82 17.00
C ALA A 100 22.38 13.28 16.43
N PHE A 101 21.39 13.52 17.30
CA PHE A 101 20.13 14.16 16.89
C PHE A 101 20.37 15.59 16.35
N GLY A 102 21.17 16.39 17.05
CA GLY A 102 21.55 17.73 16.57
C GLY A 102 22.23 17.69 15.22
N GLN A 103 23.11 16.71 14.99
CA GLN A 103 23.80 16.51 13.71
C GLN A 103 22.82 16.08 12.61
N ALA A 104 21.89 15.16 12.91
CA ALA A 104 20.87 14.72 11.97
C ALA A 104 19.97 15.89 11.55
N LEU A 105 19.51 16.71 12.50
CA LEU A 105 18.70 17.90 12.26
C LEU A 105 19.46 19.05 11.56
N SER A 106 20.78 19.09 11.70
CA SER A 106 21.62 20.11 11.04
C SER A 106 22.00 19.74 9.61
N SER A 107 21.79 18.49 9.21
CA SER A 107 22.07 18.03 7.85
C SER A 107 21.05 18.61 6.87
N ARG A 108 21.43 19.60 6.07
CA ARG A 108 20.53 20.21 5.07
C ARG A 108 19.97 19.20 4.08
N ILE A 109 20.79 18.26 3.65
CA ILE A 109 20.38 17.19 2.70
C ILE A 109 19.43 16.21 3.41
N GLY A 110 19.82 15.70 4.57
CA GLY A 110 19.00 14.77 5.36
C GLY A 110 17.65 15.39 5.71
N MET A 111 17.64 16.61 6.25
CA MET A 111 16.41 17.32 6.61
C MET A 111 15.52 17.64 5.40
N GLY A 112 16.10 18.01 4.25
CA GLY A 112 15.35 18.26 3.04
C GLY A 112 14.58 17.02 2.58
N TYR A 113 15.21 15.87 2.55
CA TYR A 113 14.56 14.61 2.19
C TYR A 113 13.57 14.13 3.27
N THR A 114 13.90 14.31 4.54
CA THR A 114 13.00 13.98 5.67
C THR A 114 11.72 14.81 5.60
N LEU A 115 11.83 16.14 5.41
CA LEU A 115 10.67 17.01 5.27
C LEU A 115 9.81 16.65 4.04
N ALA A 116 10.45 16.36 2.91
CA ALA A 116 9.73 15.89 1.72
C ALA A 116 8.99 14.58 2.01
N MET A 117 9.64 13.63 2.67
CA MET A 117 9.03 12.36 3.07
C MET A 117 7.85 12.58 4.02
N THR A 118 8.00 13.45 5.02
CA THR A 118 6.93 13.80 5.97
C THR A 118 5.73 14.41 5.26
N ALA A 119 5.95 15.35 4.33
CA ALA A 119 4.86 15.97 3.57
C ALA A 119 4.09 14.95 2.72
N ILE A 120 4.80 14.05 2.05
CA ILE A 120 4.20 13.02 1.20
C ILE A 120 3.48 11.95 2.04
N SER A 121 4.06 11.54 3.16
CA SER A 121 3.40 10.65 4.12
C SER A 121 2.15 11.30 4.72
N GLY A 122 2.21 12.60 5.01
CA GLY A 122 1.04 13.38 5.42
C GLY A 122 -0.09 13.33 4.39
N ALA A 123 0.23 13.44 3.09
CA ALA A 123 -0.75 13.31 2.02
C ALA A 123 -1.36 11.89 1.94
N LEU A 124 -0.56 10.85 2.16
CA LEU A 124 -1.07 9.47 2.26
C LEU A 124 -2.03 9.30 3.44
N PHE A 125 -1.63 9.76 4.63
CA PHE A 125 -2.49 9.68 5.82
C PHE A 125 -3.75 10.53 5.68
N ALA A 126 -3.67 11.70 5.07
CA ALA A 126 -4.84 12.52 4.75
C ALA A 126 -5.80 11.75 3.84
N PHE A 127 -5.29 11.09 2.78
CA PHE A 127 -6.11 10.25 1.92
C PHE A 127 -6.77 9.11 2.69
N ILE A 128 -6.00 8.34 3.47
CA ILE A 128 -6.53 7.21 4.25
C ILE A 128 -7.65 7.66 5.18
N ASN A 129 -7.45 8.74 5.94
CA ASN A 129 -8.42 9.23 6.90
C ASN A 129 -9.67 9.86 6.27
N SER A 130 -9.52 10.51 5.11
CA SER A 130 -10.63 11.21 4.45
C SER A 130 -11.35 10.35 3.41
N SER A 131 -10.74 9.25 2.96
CA SER A 131 -11.26 8.45 1.84
C SER A 131 -12.67 7.93 2.11
N GLN A 132 -12.94 7.39 3.29
CA GLN A 132 -14.25 6.89 3.65
C GLN A 132 -15.30 8.00 3.54
N GLN A 133 -15.04 9.17 4.13
CA GLN A 133 -15.96 10.31 4.10
C GLN A 133 -16.18 10.81 2.66
N ILE A 134 -15.14 10.87 1.84
CA ILE A 134 -15.23 11.28 0.44
C ILE A 134 -16.16 10.35 -0.35
N PHE A 135 -16.01 9.03 -0.18
CA PHE A 135 -16.83 8.05 -0.91
C PHE A 135 -18.27 8.00 -0.42
N PHE A 136 -18.52 8.18 0.89
CA PHE A 136 -19.84 8.08 1.48
C PHE A 136 -20.63 9.39 1.37
N ASP A 137 -19.99 10.52 1.71
CA ASP A 137 -20.70 11.81 1.83
C ASP A 137 -20.65 12.63 0.56
N VAL A 138 -19.50 12.68 -0.14
CA VAL A 138 -19.31 13.52 -1.33
C VAL A 138 -19.81 12.79 -2.58
N PHE A 139 -19.25 11.62 -2.88
CA PHE A 139 -19.61 10.87 -4.10
C PHE A 139 -20.84 9.96 -3.92
N LYS A 140 -21.31 9.74 -2.70
CA LYS A 140 -22.46 8.88 -2.36
C LYS A 140 -22.37 7.49 -3.00
N SER A 141 -21.18 6.94 -3.08
CA SER A 141 -20.85 5.68 -3.74
C SER A 141 -20.06 4.74 -2.82
N PRO A 142 -20.63 4.32 -1.67
CA PRO A 142 -19.93 3.49 -0.68
C PRO A 142 -19.44 2.14 -1.24
N GLY A 143 -20.19 1.55 -2.19
CA GLY A 143 -19.84 0.27 -2.80
C GLY A 143 -18.54 0.29 -3.63
N LEU A 144 -18.08 1.46 -4.07
CA LEU A 144 -16.84 1.61 -4.83
C LEU A 144 -15.62 1.92 -3.95
N PHE A 145 -15.84 2.22 -2.67
CA PHE A 145 -14.76 2.54 -1.73
C PHE A 145 -13.67 1.47 -1.70
N THR A 146 -14.06 0.23 -1.43
CA THR A 146 -13.11 -0.90 -1.29
C THR A 146 -12.36 -1.14 -2.60
N THR A 147 -13.04 -1.10 -3.74
CA THR A 147 -12.43 -1.32 -5.06
C THR A 147 -11.39 -0.25 -5.39
N VAL A 148 -11.73 1.03 -5.21
CA VAL A 148 -10.81 2.12 -5.48
C VAL A 148 -9.65 2.12 -4.48
N PHE A 149 -9.91 1.83 -3.22
CA PHE A 149 -8.88 1.73 -2.20
C PHE A 149 -7.88 0.60 -2.51
N ALA A 150 -8.39 -0.57 -2.90
CA ALA A 150 -7.56 -1.71 -3.32
C ALA A 150 -6.74 -1.39 -4.58
N MET A 151 -7.32 -0.71 -5.58
CA MET A 151 -6.61 -0.27 -6.78
C MET A 151 -5.48 0.70 -6.44
N VAL A 152 -5.69 1.64 -5.53
CA VAL A 152 -4.69 2.58 -5.06
C VAL A 152 -3.56 1.85 -4.31
N ALA A 153 -3.90 0.93 -3.41
CA ALA A 153 -2.92 0.12 -2.68
C ALA A 153 -2.11 -0.78 -3.63
N GLY A 154 -2.77 -1.42 -4.59
CA GLY A 154 -2.13 -2.20 -5.65
C GLY A 154 -1.17 -1.36 -6.50
N GLY A 155 -1.53 -0.10 -6.78
CA GLY A 155 -0.66 0.86 -7.47
C GLY A 155 0.63 1.15 -6.70
N ILE A 156 0.55 1.34 -5.39
CA ILE A 156 1.72 1.51 -4.51
C ILE A 156 2.61 0.27 -4.54
N ALA A 157 2.01 -0.92 -4.40
CA ALA A 157 2.74 -2.19 -4.41
C ALA A 157 3.45 -2.41 -5.75
N LEU A 158 2.75 -2.20 -6.87
CA LEU A 158 3.32 -2.29 -8.21
C LEU A 158 4.49 -1.32 -8.39
N ALA A 159 4.34 -0.07 -7.98
CA ALA A 159 5.40 0.93 -8.05
C ALA A 159 6.62 0.51 -7.23
N SER A 160 6.42 -0.05 -6.03
CA SER A 160 7.50 -0.55 -5.17
C SER A 160 8.26 -1.71 -5.83
N VAL A 161 7.55 -2.65 -6.47
CA VAL A 161 8.17 -3.76 -7.22
C VAL A 161 8.94 -3.24 -8.44
N LEU A 162 8.38 -2.27 -9.17
CA LEU A 162 9.08 -1.64 -10.30
C LEU A 162 10.31 -0.87 -9.82
N ASN A 163 10.19 -0.15 -8.70
CA ASN A 163 11.29 0.58 -8.10
C ASN A 163 12.48 -0.33 -7.78
N SER A 164 12.24 -1.49 -7.18
CA SER A 164 13.32 -2.43 -6.84
C SER A 164 14.13 -2.88 -8.06
N ARG A 165 13.50 -2.97 -9.24
CA ARG A 165 14.18 -3.33 -10.50
C ARG A 165 14.84 -2.15 -11.19
N MET A 166 14.28 -0.96 -11.03
CA MET A 166 14.75 0.25 -11.74
C MET A 166 15.87 0.94 -10.97
N VAL A 167 15.88 0.86 -9.64
CA VAL A 167 16.83 1.59 -8.80
C VAL A 167 18.28 1.18 -9.06
N GLU A 168 18.54 -0.08 -9.38
CA GLU A 168 19.86 -0.59 -9.72
C GLU A 168 20.41 0.02 -11.02
N ARG A 169 19.53 0.36 -11.95
CA ARG A 169 19.92 0.90 -13.28
C ARG A 169 19.94 2.43 -13.34
N LEU A 170 18.95 3.07 -12.73
CA LEU A 170 18.70 4.51 -12.85
C LEU A 170 19.18 5.30 -11.63
N GLY A 171 19.38 4.61 -10.50
CA GLY A 171 19.74 5.24 -9.22
C GLY A 171 18.57 5.88 -8.51
N SER A 172 18.63 5.84 -7.16
CA SER A 172 17.56 6.33 -6.27
C SER A 172 17.21 7.80 -6.48
N ARG A 173 18.23 8.63 -6.76
CA ARG A 173 18.05 10.09 -6.92
C ARG A 173 17.18 10.45 -8.11
N LEU A 174 17.45 9.87 -9.28
CA LEU A 174 16.69 10.16 -10.50
C LEU A 174 15.23 9.70 -10.34
N ILE A 175 15.03 8.48 -9.85
CA ILE A 175 13.69 7.91 -9.65
C ILE A 175 12.91 8.76 -8.65
N ALA A 176 13.49 9.03 -7.49
CA ALA A 176 12.80 9.79 -6.43
C ALA A 176 12.39 11.20 -6.90
N HIS A 177 13.30 11.94 -7.54
CA HIS A 177 12.99 13.29 -8.00
C HIS A 177 11.96 13.29 -9.13
N THR A 178 12.08 12.39 -10.11
CA THR A 178 11.08 12.29 -11.19
C THR A 178 9.70 11.94 -10.66
N ALA A 179 9.62 10.97 -9.74
CA ALA A 179 8.36 10.58 -9.12
C ALA A 179 7.80 11.71 -8.23
N LEU A 180 8.66 12.47 -7.54
CA LEU A 180 8.26 13.63 -6.73
C LEU A 180 7.63 14.73 -7.60
N PHE A 181 8.24 15.06 -8.73
CA PHE A 181 7.65 16.00 -9.68
C PHE A 181 6.32 15.50 -10.24
N GLY A 182 6.23 14.20 -10.55
CA GLY A 182 4.98 13.56 -10.95
C GLY A 182 3.90 13.68 -9.87
N PHE A 183 4.24 13.38 -8.61
CA PHE A 183 3.33 13.50 -7.47
C PHE A 183 2.81 14.94 -7.31
N ILE A 184 3.70 15.93 -7.39
CA ILE A 184 3.35 17.36 -7.30
C ILE A 184 2.45 17.73 -8.49
N GLY A 185 2.82 17.35 -9.71
CA GLY A 185 2.04 17.65 -10.91
C GLY A 185 0.60 17.08 -10.85
N PHE A 186 0.46 15.80 -10.48
CA PHE A 186 -0.86 15.19 -10.29
C PHE A 186 -1.64 15.81 -9.12
N SER A 187 -0.96 16.25 -8.07
CA SER A 187 -1.62 16.92 -6.94
C SER A 187 -2.15 18.29 -7.33
N LEU A 188 -1.36 19.07 -8.05
CA LEU A 188 -1.77 20.39 -8.56
C LEU A 188 -2.91 20.27 -9.58
N LEU A 189 -2.82 19.30 -10.48
CA LEU A 189 -3.88 19.02 -11.45
C LEU A 189 -5.20 18.64 -10.75
N HIS A 190 -5.11 17.76 -9.74
CA HIS A 190 -6.27 17.35 -8.96
C HIS A 190 -6.90 18.54 -8.22
N ALA A 191 -6.08 19.37 -7.58
CA ALA A 191 -6.55 20.56 -6.90
C ALA A 191 -7.22 21.54 -7.86
N ALA A 192 -6.67 21.73 -9.06
CA ALA A 192 -7.25 22.61 -10.07
C ALA A 192 -8.61 22.10 -10.57
N ILE A 193 -8.75 20.78 -10.83
CA ILE A 193 -10.00 20.16 -11.27
C ILE A 193 -11.06 20.24 -10.16
N ALA A 194 -10.69 19.95 -8.91
CA ALA A 194 -11.58 20.05 -7.77
C ALA A 194 -12.06 21.49 -7.54
N TYR A 195 -11.13 22.45 -7.62
CA TYR A 195 -11.48 23.88 -7.50
C TYR A 195 -12.41 24.35 -8.62
N ALA A 196 -12.26 23.83 -9.84
CA ALA A 196 -13.12 24.12 -10.97
C ALA A 196 -14.50 23.43 -10.87
N GLY A 197 -14.77 22.63 -9.85
CA GLY A 197 -16.03 21.91 -9.66
C GLY A 197 -16.27 20.75 -10.64
N HIS A 198 -15.20 20.25 -11.29
CA HIS A 198 -15.29 19.17 -12.27
C HIS A 198 -14.81 17.83 -11.69
N ASP A 199 -14.64 17.72 -10.38
CA ASP A 199 -14.17 16.50 -9.73
C ASP A 199 -15.28 15.45 -9.68
N SER A 200 -15.11 14.41 -10.48
CA SER A 200 -15.97 13.22 -10.47
C SER A 200 -15.26 12.07 -9.77
N LEU A 201 -16.03 11.07 -9.31
CA LEU A 201 -15.46 9.90 -8.64
C LEU A 201 -14.32 9.23 -9.45
N TRP A 202 -14.48 9.11 -10.76
CA TRP A 202 -13.48 8.48 -11.63
C TRP A 202 -12.25 9.36 -11.84
N VAL A 203 -12.41 10.67 -11.93
CA VAL A 203 -11.28 11.63 -11.99
C VAL A 203 -10.52 11.59 -10.68
N PHE A 204 -11.23 11.65 -9.55
CA PHE A 204 -10.64 11.49 -8.23
C PHE A 204 -9.85 10.19 -8.11
N ALA A 205 -10.48 9.04 -8.44
CA ALA A 205 -9.85 7.72 -8.35
C ALA A 205 -8.59 7.61 -9.22
N ALA A 206 -8.65 8.07 -10.47
CA ALA A 206 -7.54 8.02 -11.41
C ALA A 206 -6.36 8.88 -10.95
N LEU A 207 -6.61 10.14 -10.56
CA LEU A 207 -5.56 11.04 -10.09
C LEU A 207 -4.98 10.59 -8.75
N GLN A 208 -5.81 10.03 -7.87
CA GLN A 208 -5.35 9.46 -6.61
C GLN A 208 -4.46 8.23 -6.85
N ALA A 209 -4.85 7.35 -7.76
CA ALA A 209 -4.01 6.20 -8.14
C ALA A 209 -2.67 6.64 -8.73
N CYS A 210 -2.64 7.64 -9.61
CA CYS A 210 -1.39 8.19 -10.16
C CYS A 210 -0.49 8.79 -9.07
N LYS A 211 -1.07 9.55 -8.13
CA LYS A 211 -0.30 10.11 -6.99
C LYS A 211 0.29 9.00 -6.12
N MET A 212 -0.51 7.98 -5.79
CA MET A 212 -0.07 6.88 -4.93
C MET A 212 0.90 5.93 -5.65
N PHE A 213 0.79 5.80 -6.96
CA PHE A 213 1.82 5.14 -7.76
C PHE A 213 3.16 5.87 -7.67
N CYS A 214 3.17 7.21 -7.79
CA CYS A 214 4.38 8.00 -7.55
C CYS A 214 4.90 7.83 -6.12
N PHE A 215 4.02 7.78 -5.11
CA PHE A 215 4.39 7.54 -3.72
C PHE A 215 5.19 6.25 -3.55
N GLY A 216 4.81 5.16 -4.22
CA GLY A 216 5.52 3.87 -4.17
C GLY A 216 6.98 3.96 -4.66
N PHE A 217 7.29 4.84 -5.59
CA PHE A 217 8.67 5.12 -6.00
C PHE A 217 9.41 6.04 -5.04
N ILE A 218 8.71 6.94 -4.37
CA ILE A 218 9.33 7.99 -3.54
C ILE A 218 9.74 7.44 -2.18
N ALA A 219 8.86 6.71 -1.51
CA ALA A 219 8.97 6.40 -0.09
C ALA A 219 10.31 5.75 0.29
N GLY A 220 10.68 4.64 -0.35
CA GLY A 220 11.93 3.94 -0.07
C GLY A 220 13.19 4.73 -0.47
N ASN A 221 13.12 5.44 -1.60
CA ASN A 221 14.26 6.17 -2.13
C ASN A 221 14.58 7.44 -1.31
N LEU A 222 13.57 8.21 -0.90
CA LEU A 222 13.80 9.40 -0.05
C LEU A 222 14.35 9.01 1.32
N GLY A 223 13.82 7.94 1.94
CA GLY A 223 14.33 7.44 3.22
C GLY A 223 15.81 7.04 3.11
N SER A 224 16.17 6.29 2.08
CA SER A 224 17.57 5.91 1.82
C SER A 224 18.49 7.13 1.61
N MET A 225 18.05 8.09 0.79
CA MET A 225 18.82 9.31 0.50
C MET A 225 18.94 10.24 1.71
N ALA A 226 17.94 10.29 2.58
CA ALA A 226 18.00 11.04 3.82
C ALA A 226 19.06 10.47 4.78
N MET A 227 19.26 9.14 4.76
CA MET A 227 20.22 8.45 5.61
C MET A 227 21.65 8.45 5.06
N GLU A 228 21.85 8.66 3.75
CA GLU A 228 23.15 8.58 3.09
C GLU A 228 24.25 9.41 3.78
N PRO A 229 24.03 10.69 4.16
CA PRO A 229 25.06 11.49 4.82
C PRO A 229 25.26 11.11 6.31
N MET A 230 24.45 10.24 6.87
CA MET A 230 24.37 9.95 8.31
C MET A 230 24.72 8.50 8.66
N GLY A 231 25.42 7.78 7.78
CA GLY A 231 25.74 6.37 7.97
C GLY A 231 26.46 6.05 9.30
N HIS A 232 27.32 6.96 9.80
CA HIS A 232 28.03 6.81 11.06
C HIS A 232 27.16 6.98 12.32
N ILE A 233 25.96 7.55 12.18
CA ILE A 233 24.95 7.69 13.25
C ILE A 233 23.60 7.08 12.82
N ALA A 234 23.61 6.08 11.93
CA ALA A 234 22.43 5.56 11.24
C ALA A 234 21.26 5.24 12.20
N GLY A 235 21.53 4.58 13.32
CA GLY A 235 20.48 4.23 14.29
C GLY A 235 19.79 5.45 14.90
N THR A 236 20.55 6.49 15.27
CA THR A 236 20.01 7.73 15.82
C THR A 236 19.31 8.55 14.74
N ALA A 237 19.87 8.59 13.53
CA ALA A 237 19.28 9.29 12.41
C ALA A 237 17.94 8.65 11.99
N ALA A 238 17.86 7.32 11.96
CA ALA A 238 16.63 6.59 11.68
C ALA A 238 15.53 6.91 12.71
N SER A 239 15.88 6.95 13.99
CA SER A 239 14.91 7.31 15.05
C SER A 239 14.48 8.78 15.02
N ALA A 240 15.27 9.67 14.40
CA ALA A 240 14.88 11.06 14.18
C ALA A 240 13.97 11.27 12.96
N GLN A 241 13.94 10.31 12.04
CA GLN A 241 13.11 10.35 10.83
C GLN A 241 11.73 9.68 11.01
N GLY A 242 11.61 8.70 11.91
CA GLY A 242 10.37 7.99 12.21
C GLY A 242 9.54 8.70 13.25
#